data_4e8d2002325e70eaa4ef6560183fefda
#
_entry.id   4e8d2002325e70eaa4ef6560183fefda
#
_cell.length_a   1.000
_cell.length_b   1.000
_cell.length_c   1.000
_cell.angle_alpha   90.00
_cell.angle_beta   90.00
_cell.angle_gamma   90.00
#
_symmetry.space_group_name_H-M   'P 1'
#
loop_
_entity.id
_entity.type
_entity.pdbx_description
1 polymer ?
#
loop_
_entity_poly.entity_id
_entity_poly.type
_entity_poly.pdbx_seq_one_letter_code
_entity_poly.pdbx_strand_id
1 'polypeptide(L)'
;MRKIVLSMHVSLDGFVAGLKGEMDWIKLDDEMFDLVGGFTNEADTALYGRVTWEMMDDYWPTAADKPNASKHDIEHSRWYNKVDKLVLTKTMRGKKADKVKFISDNIFSEINSFKQAPGKNVMIFGSPTAAHSLMEYSLIDEYWLFVNPILLGQGIPLFANIKKRIDLKPLETKVFHCGVTALHYAVE
;
A
#
# COMPACT_ATOMS: atom_id res chain seq x y z
N MET A 1 2.89 1.61 -19.65
CA MET A 1 2.03 2.28 -18.66
C MET A 1 2.32 1.65 -17.30
N ARG A 2 2.52 2.45 -16.25
CA ARG A 2 2.75 1.97 -14.88
C ARG A 2 1.46 1.36 -14.32
N LYS A 3 1.57 0.26 -13.58
CA LYS A 3 0.44 -0.25 -12.78
C LYS A 3 0.46 0.38 -11.39
N ILE A 4 -0.71 0.62 -10.83
CA ILE A 4 -0.90 0.92 -9.40
C ILE A 4 -1.36 -0.35 -8.73
N VAL A 5 -0.55 -0.85 -7.82
CA VAL A 5 -0.77 -2.11 -7.10
C VAL A 5 -1.02 -1.81 -5.63
N LEU A 6 -2.18 -2.17 -5.13
CA LEU A 6 -2.53 -2.07 -3.72
C LEU A 6 -2.10 -3.35 -3.00
N SER A 7 -1.28 -3.22 -1.96
CA SER A 7 -0.86 -4.30 -1.08
C SER A 7 -1.28 -3.98 0.34
N MET A 8 -2.27 -4.72 0.89
CA MET A 8 -2.82 -4.43 2.21
C MET A 8 -3.17 -5.70 3.00
N HIS A 9 -2.84 -5.66 4.31
CA HIS A 9 -3.40 -6.60 5.27
C HIS A 9 -4.84 -6.24 5.59
N VAL A 10 -5.69 -7.26 5.65
CA VAL A 10 -7.09 -7.11 6.04
C VAL A 10 -7.50 -8.21 6.99
N SER A 11 -8.43 -7.93 7.89
CA SER A 11 -9.17 -8.96 8.63
C SER A 11 -10.10 -9.73 7.68
N LEU A 12 -10.58 -10.89 8.07
CA LEU A 12 -11.52 -11.68 7.27
C LEU A 12 -12.83 -10.91 6.96
N ASP A 13 -13.22 -10.01 7.86
CA ASP A 13 -14.38 -9.12 7.70
C ASP A 13 -14.05 -7.75 7.08
N GLY A 14 -12.84 -7.60 6.50
CA GLY A 14 -12.51 -6.51 5.58
C GLY A 14 -11.99 -5.21 6.20
N PHE A 15 -11.53 -5.23 7.44
CA PHE A 15 -10.91 -4.06 8.10
C PHE A 15 -9.39 -4.09 7.97
N VAL A 16 -8.78 -2.92 7.83
CA VAL A 16 -7.31 -2.75 7.75
C VAL A 16 -6.69 -2.34 9.08
N ALA A 17 -7.50 -1.86 10.01
CA ALA A 17 -7.10 -1.50 11.36
C ALA A 17 -8.31 -1.48 12.28
N GLY A 18 -8.11 -1.52 13.60
CA GLY A 18 -9.12 -1.23 14.58
C GLY A 18 -9.61 0.22 14.54
N LEU A 19 -10.57 0.60 15.37
CA LEU A 19 -11.16 1.95 15.37
C LEU A 19 -10.15 3.07 15.70
N LYS A 20 -9.12 2.77 16.47
CA LYS A 20 -8.05 3.72 16.83
C LYS A 20 -6.78 3.52 16.01
N GLY A 21 -6.84 2.69 14.95
CA GLY A 21 -5.70 2.39 14.09
C GLY A 21 -4.86 1.21 14.56
N GLU A 22 -5.35 0.37 15.46
CA GLU A 22 -4.65 -0.81 15.97
C GLU A 22 -4.41 -1.82 14.84
N MET A 23 -3.17 -2.33 14.75
CA MET A 23 -2.73 -3.31 13.74
C MET A 23 -1.95 -4.48 14.37
N ASP A 24 -2.03 -4.66 15.68
CA ASP A 24 -1.36 -5.69 16.48
C ASP A 24 -1.82 -7.13 16.16
N TRP A 25 -2.93 -7.25 15.46
CA TRP A 25 -3.52 -8.50 14.99
C TRP A 25 -2.91 -9.01 13.67
N ILE A 26 -2.11 -8.20 12.98
CA ILE A 26 -1.47 -8.59 11.72
C ILE A 26 -0.42 -9.67 11.98
N LYS A 27 -0.57 -10.80 11.30
CA LYS A 27 0.41 -11.90 11.32
C LYS A 27 1.35 -11.77 10.15
N LEU A 28 2.62 -12.01 10.40
CA LEU A 28 3.71 -11.93 9.43
C LEU A 28 4.59 -13.17 9.55
N ASP A 29 5.21 -13.58 8.45
CA ASP A 29 6.30 -14.56 8.42
C ASP A 29 7.33 -14.21 7.34
N ASP A 30 8.47 -14.92 7.35
CA ASP A 30 9.58 -14.63 6.43
C ASP A 30 9.19 -14.86 4.97
N GLU A 31 8.35 -15.87 4.70
CA GLU A 31 7.88 -16.17 3.34
C GLU A 31 7.03 -15.02 2.76
N MET A 32 6.23 -14.37 3.61
CA MET A 32 5.45 -13.19 3.23
C MET A 32 6.36 -11.99 2.95
N PHE A 33 7.41 -11.80 3.76
CA PHE A 33 8.39 -10.74 3.51
C PHE A 33 9.15 -10.95 2.20
N ASP A 34 9.49 -12.19 1.86
CA ASP A 34 10.12 -12.50 0.56
C ASP A 34 9.18 -12.17 -0.62
N LEU A 35 7.88 -12.46 -0.49
CA LEU A 35 6.88 -12.07 -1.50
C LEU A 35 6.79 -10.55 -1.64
N VAL A 36 6.69 -9.82 -0.53
CA VAL A 36 6.62 -8.34 -0.52
C VAL A 36 7.92 -7.72 -1.06
N GLY A 37 9.07 -8.35 -0.77
CA GLY A 37 10.37 -8.00 -1.37
C GLY A 37 10.36 -8.07 -2.90
N GLY A 38 9.65 -9.04 -3.47
CA GLY A 38 9.39 -9.11 -4.92
C GLY A 38 8.67 -7.88 -5.46
N PHE A 39 7.66 -7.38 -4.75
CA PHE A 39 6.92 -6.17 -5.17
C PHE A 39 7.82 -4.94 -5.22
N THR A 40 8.71 -4.77 -4.23
CA THR A 40 9.64 -3.64 -4.19
C THR A 40 10.65 -3.67 -5.33
N ASN A 41 11.04 -4.83 -5.83
CA ASN A 41 11.91 -4.96 -7.00
C ASN A 41 11.22 -4.51 -8.31
N GLU A 42 9.90 -4.64 -8.39
CA GLU A 42 9.11 -4.25 -9.55
C GLU A 42 8.55 -2.82 -9.47
N ALA A 43 8.79 -2.11 -8.37
CA ALA A 43 8.28 -0.77 -8.13
C ALA A 43 9.42 0.26 -7.98
N ASP A 44 9.20 1.45 -8.55
CA ASP A 44 10.08 2.61 -8.38
C ASP A 44 9.38 3.78 -7.67
N THR A 45 8.13 3.59 -7.26
CA THR A 45 7.32 4.62 -6.63
C THR A 45 6.43 4.01 -5.55
N ALA A 46 6.36 4.67 -4.39
CA ALA A 46 5.39 4.39 -3.35
C ALA A 46 4.29 5.45 -3.33
N LEU A 47 3.03 5.06 -3.06
CA LEU A 47 1.91 5.98 -2.93
C LEU A 47 1.27 5.81 -1.55
N TYR A 48 1.06 6.93 -0.87
CA TYR A 48 0.53 7.00 0.48
C TYR A 48 -0.52 8.09 0.63
N GLY A 49 -1.38 7.97 1.63
CA GLY A 49 -2.03 9.10 2.27
C GLY A 49 -1.09 9.75 3.30
N ARG A 50 -1.37 10.98 3.71
CA ARG A 50 -0.50 11.76 4.61
C ARG A 50 -0.11 10.99 5.89
N VAL A 51 -1.07 10.48 6.64
CA VAL A 51 -0.81 9.82 7.94
C VAL A 51 0.09 8.61 7.77
N THR A 52 -0.18 7.78 6.77
CA THR A 52 0.65 6.60 6.49
C THR A 52 2.05 7.01 6.04
N TRP A 53 2.17 8.06 5.20
CA TRP A 53 3.47 8.55 4.79
C TRP A 53 4.28 9.07 5.99
N GLU A 54 3.69 9.84 6.89
CA GLU A 54 4.36 10.32 8.12
C GLU A 54 4.88 9.15 8.97
N MET A 55 4.08 8.10 9.13
CA MET A 55 4.48 6.88 9.86
C MET A 55 5.62 6.12 9.14
N MET A 56 5.55 6.00 7.81
CA MET A 56 6.59 5.32 7.02
C MET A 56 7.89 6.12 6.98
N ASP A 57 7.81 7.45 6.90
CA ASP A 57 8.95 8.36 6.85
C ASP A 57 9.67 8.48 8.20
N ASP A 58 8.98 8.22 9.30
CA ASP A 58 9.57 8.14 10.64
C ASP A 58 10.35 6.83 10.86
N TYR A 59 9.96 5.74 10.21
CA TYR A 59 10.54 4.41 10.45
C TYR A 59 11.57 3.98 9.39
N TRP A 60 11.18 3.99 8.11
CA TRP A 60 11.92 3.34 7.04
C TRP A 60 13.28 3.98 6.68
N PRO A 61 13.46 5.31 6.73
CA PRO A 61 14.75 5.91 6.35
C PRO A 61 15.93 5.35 7.12
N THR A 62 15.74 4.99 8.39
CA THR A 62 16.79 4.51 9.30
C THR A 62 16.59 3.07 9.76
N ALA A 63 15.59 2.36 9.26
CA ALA A 63 15.28 1.00 9.72
C ALA A 63 16.44 0.02 9.51
N ALA A 64 17.21 0.17 8.42
CA ALA A 64 18.40 -0.66 8.15
C ALA A 64 19.54 -0.45 9.15
N ASP A 65 19.60 0.68 9.85
CA ASP A 65 20.69 1.05 10.76
C ASP A 65 20.40 0.61 12.20
N LYS A 66 19.23 0.02 12.47
CA LYS A 66 18.85 -0.44 13.81
C LYS A 66 19.67 -1.68 14.20
N PRO A 67 20.08 -1.83 15.49
CA PRO A 67 20.95 -2.92 15.93
C PRO A 67 20.46 -4.34 15.64
N ASN A 68 19.13 -4.51 15.55
CA ASN A 68 18.49 -5.81 15.29
C ASN A 68 17.64 -5.76 14.00
N ALA A 69 18.07 -4.98 13.01
CA ALA A 69 17.36 -4.88 11.73
C ALA A 69 17.26 -6.26 11.08
N SER A 70 16.03 -6.68 10.77
CA SER A 70 15.79 -7.90 10.01
C SER A 70 16.22 -7.75 8.55
N LYS A 71 16.29 -8.86 7.81
CA LYS A 71 16.48 -8.82 6.35
C LYS A 71 15.46 -7.90 5.68
N HIS A 72 14.19 -8.01 6.10
CA HIS A 72 13.11 -7.17 5.58
C HIS A 72 13.33 -5.68 5.88
N ASP A 73 13.73 -5.32 7.12
CA ASP A 73 14.02 -3.93 7.48
C ASP A 73 15.11 -3.35 6.58
N ILE A 74 16.17 -4.10 6.35
CA ILE A 74 17.30 -3.67 5.51
C ILE A 74 16.87 -3.48 4.06
N GLU A 75 16.17 -4.45 3.47
CA GLU A 75 15.76 -4.43 2.07
C GLU A 75 14.71 -3.35 1.82
N HIS A 76 13.69 -3.27 2.66
CA HIS A 76 12.62 -2.27 2.52
C HIS A 76 13.13 -0.85 2.78
N SER A 77 14.00 -0.62 3.77
CA SER A 77 14.65 0.67 4.02
C SER A 77 15.45 1.14 2.81
N ARG A 78 16.25 0.27 2.21
CA ARG A 78 17.00 0.60 0.99
C ARG A 78 16.09 0.98 -0.17
N TRP A 79 15.02 0.22 -0.37
CA TRP A 79 14.01 0.53 -1.38
C TRP A 79 13.34 1.86 -1.08
N TYR A 80 12.86 2.08 0.14
CA TYR A 80 12.19 3.30 0.56
C TYR A 80 13.03 4.56 0.31
N ASN A 81 14.32 4.52 0.64
CA ASN A 81 15.25 5.63 0.44
C ASN A 81 15.55 5.90 -1.05
N LYS A 82 15.36 4.91 -1.91
CA LYS A 82 15.65 5.02 -3.34
C LYS A 82 14.47 5.56 -4.15
N VAL A 83 13.24 5.16 -3.83
CA VAL A 83 12.05 5.40 -4.67
C VAL A 83 11.44 6.78 -4.48
N ASP A 84 10.70 7.24 -5.48
CA ASP A 84 9.85 8.41 -5.37
C ASP A 84 8.59 8.10 -4.53
N LYS A 85 8.06 9.12 -3.86
CA LYS A 85 6.82 9.02 -3.08
C LYS A 85 5.77 9.97 -3.63
N LEU A 86 4.56 9.46 -3.83
CA LEU A 86 3.36 10.25 -4.08
C LEU A 86 2.53 10.27 -2.81
N VAL A 87 2.21 11.46 -2.31
CA VAL A 87 1.45 11.60 -1.06
C VAL A 87 0.15 12.35 -1.33
N LEU A 88 -0.97 11.64 -1.21
CA LEU A 88 -2.29 12.25 -1.32
C LEU A 88 -2.64 12.98 -0.01
N THR A 89 -2.85 14.29 -0.09
CA THR A 89 -3.05 15.11 1.10
C THR A 89 -3.76 16.42 0.80
N LYS A 90 -4.68 16.84 1.66
CA LYS A 90 -5.31 18.16 1.58
C LYS A 90 -4.59 19.23 2.41
N THR A 91 -3.71 18.82 3.34
CA THR A 91 -3.12 19.70 4.36
C THR A 91 -1.65 20.03 4.14
N MET A 92 -1.00 19.40 3.15
CA MET A 92 0.42 19.58 2.85
C MET A 92 0.66 20.28 1.50
N ARG A 93 -0.29 21.07 1.05
CA ARG A 93 -0.17 21.84 -0.20
C ARG A 93 1.09 22.73 -0.16
N GLY A 94 1.90 22.65 -1.22
CA GLY A 94 3.12 23.44 -1.37
C GLY A 94 4.31 23.03 -0.49
N LYS A 95 4.16 22.01 0.37
CA LYS A 95 5.32 21.43 1.06
C LYS A 95 6.27 20.76 0.04
N LYS A 96 7.55 20.76 0.39
CA LYS A 96 8.61 20.09 -0.37
C LYS A 96 9.35 19.13 0.55
N ALA A 97 9.62 17.93 0.07
CA ALA A 97 10.50 16.96 0.69
C ALA A 97 11.26 16.21 -0.41
N ASP A 98 12.42 15.67 -0.08
CA ASP A 98 13.22 14.94 -1.06
C ASP A 98 12.48 13.71 -1.59
N LYS A 99 12.44 13.56 -2.92
CA LYS A 99 11.73 12.47 -3.61
C LYS A 99 10.24 12.34 -3.24
N VAL A 100 9.59 13.41 -2.76
CA VAL A 100 8.17 13.40 -2.39
C VAL A 100 7.40 14.42 -3.21
N LYS A 101 6.37 13.96 -3.92
CA LYS A 101 5.38 14.80 -4.57
C LYS A 101 4.08 14.77 -3.77
N PHE A 102 3.71 15.90 -3.18
CA PHE A 102 2.42 16.08 -2.50
C PHE A 102 1.34 16.44 -3.52
N ILE A 103 0.25 15.66 -3.55
CA ILE A 103 -0.88 15.83 -4.45
C ILE A 103 -2.10 16.20 -3.60
N SER A 104 -2.56 17.44 -3.75
CA SER A 104 -3.66 18.00 -2.95
C SER A 104 -4.95 18.20 -3.75
N ASP A 105 -4.83 18.39 -5.05
CA ASP A 105 -5.93 18.66 -5.96
C ASP A 105 -5.80 17.81 -7.22
N ASN A 106 -6.88 17.70 -7.97
CA ASN A 106 -6.91 17.02 -9.28
C ASN A 106 -6.28 15.61 -9.25
N ILE A 107 -6.54 14.84 -8.18
CA ILE A 107 -5.93 13.51 -7.95
C ILE A 107 -6.02 12.64 -9.21
N PHE A 108 -7.20 12.61 -9.87
CA PHE A 108 -7.38 11.83 -11.09
C PHE A 108 -6.37 12.23 -12.17
N SER A 109 -6.29 13.51 -12.51
CA SER A 109 -5.41 14.02 -13.58
C SER A 109 -3.94 13.78 -13.25
N GLU A 110 -3.52 14.10 -12.02
CA GLU A 110 -2.14 13.94 -11.55
C GLU A 110 -1.68 12.48 -11.57
N ILE A 111 -2.49 11.58 -11.02
CA ILE A 111 -2.17 10.16 -10.97
C ILE A 111 -2.25 9.51 -12.36
N ASN A 112 -3.26 9.86 -13.17
CA ASN A 112 -3.39 9.32 -14.52
C ASN A 112 -2.20 9.76 -15.39
N SER A 113 -1.79 11.02 -15.32
CA SER A 113 -0.59 11.51 -16.03
C SER A 113 0.66 10.76 -15.57
N PHE A 114 0.80 10.50 -14.27
CA PHE A 114 1.91 9.74 -13.72
C PHE A 114 1.92 8.27 -14.21
N LYS A 115 0.76 7.63 -14.31
CA LYS A 115 0.63 6.27 -14.86
C LYS A 115 1.09 6.18 -16.32
N GLN A 116 0.85 7.22 -17.12
CA GLN A 116 1.25 7.26 -18.55
C GLN A 116 2.77 7.49 -18.72
N ALA A 117 3.47 8.02 -17.73
CA ALA A 117 4.91 8.24 -17.81
C ALA A 117 5.69 6.91 -17.80
N PRO A 118 6.90 6.86 -18.39
CA PRO A 118 7.78 5.70 -18.29
C PRO A 118 8.16 5.41 -16.83
N GLY A 119 8.29 4.13 -16.49
CA GLY A 119 8.75 3.68 -15.18
C GLY A 119 8.16 2.33 -14.79
N LYS A 120 8.47 1.90 -13.55
CA LYS A 120 7.99 0.67 -12.95
C LYS A 120 6.62 0.89 -12.26
N ASN A 121 6.15 -0.13 -11.54
CA ASN A 121 4.89 -0.07 -10.80
C ASN A 121 4.91 0.96 -9.67
N VAL A 122 3.72 1.41 -9.28
CA VAL A 122 3.46 2.21 -8.09
C VAL A 122 2.85 1.31 -7.03
N MET A 123 3.49 1.22 -5.86
CA MET A 123 2.99 0.40 -4.75
C MET A 123 2.25 1.24 -3.71
N ILE A 124 1.12 0.74 -3.26
CA ILE A 124 0.39 1.27 -2.11
C ILE A 124 0.51 0.26 -0.97
N PHE A 125 1.29 0.60 0.05
CA PHE A 125 1.40 -0.16 1.29
C PHE A 125 0.62 0.53 2.41
N GLY A 126 -0.66 0.30 2.45
CA GLY A 126 -1.51 0.97 3.42
C GLY A 126 -2.10 2.29 2.92
N SER A 127 -2.75 3.02 3.85
CA SER A 127 -3.58 4.20 3.62
C SER A 127 -4.92 3.88 2.95
N PRO A 128 -5.91 3.38 3.73
CA PRO A 128 -7.25 3.10 3.19
C PRO A 128 -7.90 4.34 2.56
N THR A 129 -7.69 5.53 3.13
CA THR A 129 -8.22 6.79 2.57
C THR A 129 -7.66 7.10 1.17
N ALA A 130 -6.36 6.86 0.95
CA ALA A 130 -5.76 7.02 -0.37
C ALA A 130 -6.31 5.97 -1.34
N ALA A 131 -6.42 4.72 -0.90
CA ALA A 131 -7.00 3.64 -1.70
C ALA A 131 -8.45 3.95 -2.11
N HIS A 132 -9.30 4.44 -1.19
CA HIS A 132 -10.67 4.85 -1.51
C HIS A 132 -10.71 5.94 -2.58
N SER A 133 -9.85 6.96 -2.48
CA SER A 133 -9.78 8.02 -3.48
C SER A 133 -9.39 7.49 -4.86
N LEU A 134 -8.48 6.51 -4.92
CA LEU A 134 -8.05 5.90 -6.19
C LEU A 134 -9.11 4.94 -6.76
N MET A 135 -9.80 4.17 -5.90
CA MET A 135 -10.91 3.30 -6.30
C MET A 135 -12.07 4.11 -6.91
N GLU A 136 -12.37 5.29 -6.36
CA GLU A 136 -13.42 6.17 -6.90
C GLU A 136 -13.17 6.52 -8.36
N TYR A 137 -11.92 6.63 -8.78
CA TYR A 137 -11.51 6.96 -10.16
C TYR A 137 -11.06 5.75 -10.98
N SER A 138 -11.21 4.51 -10.46
CA SER A 138 -10.75 3.27 -11.12
C SER A 138 -9.27 3.33 -11.51
N LEU A 139 -8.41 3.86 -10.63
CA LEU A 139 -6.99 4.04 -10.89
C LEU A 139 -6.12 2.87 -10.39
N ILE A 140 -6.64 2.01 -9.53
CA ILE A 140 -5.93 0.81 -9.06
C ILE A 140 -6.06 -0.29 -10.11
N ASP A 141 -4.95 -0.90 -10.49
CA ASP A 141 -4.90 -1.96 -11.50
C ASP A 141 -4.88 -3.36 -10.89
N GLU A 142 -4.23 -3.51 -9.72
CA GLU A 142 -4.10 -4.81 -9.06
C GLU A 142 -4.24 -4.67 -7.54
N TYR A 143 -4.74 -5.76 -6.92
CA TYR A 143 -4.95 -5.88 -5.49
C TYR A 143 -4.22 -7.11 -4.96
N TRP A 144 -3.31 -6.92 -4.02
CA TRP A 144 -2.76 -7.93 -3.15
C TRP A 144 -3.37 -7.77 -1.76
N LEU A 145 -4.24 -8.70 -1.38
CA LEU A 145 -4.94 -8.69 -0.10
C LEU A 145 -4.38 -9.81 0.79
N PHE A 146 -3.74 -9.45 1.89
CA PHE A 146 -3.27 -10.38 2.91
C PHE A 146 -4.37 -10.56 3.95
N VAL A 147 -5.23 -11.56 3.74
CA VAL A 147 -6.37 -11.84 4.60
C VAL A 147 -5.89 -12.57 5.84
N ASN A 148 -5.96 -11.91 6.99
CA ASN A 148 -5.61 -12.44 8.29
C ASN A 148 -6.77 -13.27 8.86
N PRO A 149 -6.48 -14.39 9.56
CA PRO A 149 -7.50 -15.26 10.13
C PRO A 149 -8.07 -14.68 11.43
N ILE A 150 -8.74 -13.54 11.33
CA ILE A 150 -9.37 -12.81 12.45
C ILE A 150 -10.61 -12.06 11.96
N LEU A 151 -11.57 -11.92 12.87
CA LEU A 151 -12.73 -11.03 12.74
C LEU A 151 -12.58 -9.90 13.74
N LEU A 152 -12.63 -8.65 13.29
CA LEU A 152 -12.57 -7.48 14.18
C LEU A 152 -13.95 -6.98 14.60
N GLY A 153 -14.98 -7.24 13.79
CA GLY A 153 -16.34 -6.79 14.03
C GLY A 153 -16.57 -5.30 13.76
N GLN A 154 -15.56 -4.48 14.01
CA GLN A 154 -15.55 -3.05 13.73
C GLN A 154 -14.12 -2.54 13.53
N GLY A 155 -13.95 -1.50 12.73
CA GLY A 155 -12.63 -0.96 12.42
C GLY A 155 -12.65 0.00 11.23
N ILE A 156 -11.48 0.26 10.68
CA ILE A 156 -11.30 1.05 9.46
C ILE A 156 -11.42 0.10 8.26
N PRO A 157 -12.50 0.20 7.45
CA PRO A 157 -12.71 -0.71 6.34
C PRO A 157 -11.72 -0.45 5.18
N LEU A 158 -11.27 -1.53 4.51
CA LEU A 158 -10.54 -1.38 3.24
C LEU A 158 -11.46 -0.93 2.12
N PHE A 159 -12.64 -1.51 2.03
CA PHE A 159 -13.61 -1.22 0.98
C PHE A 159 -14.76 -0.40 1.55
N ALA A 160 -14.76 0.91 1.27
CA ALA A 160 -15.82 1.82 1.67
C ALA A 160 -16.16 2.76 0.52
N ASN A 161 -17.44 3.16 0.44
CA ASN A 161 -17.94 4.15 -0.51
C ASN A 161 -17.67 3.80 -1.99
N ILE A 162 -17.55 2.54 -2.35
CA ILE A 162 -17.43 2.10 -3.74
C ILE A 162 -18.74 2.40 -4.46
N LYS A 163 -18.68 3.34 -5.40
CA LYS A 163 -19.86 3.84 -6.12
C LYS A 163 -20.26 2.99 -7.33
N LYS A 164 -19.31 2.22 -7.85
CA LYS A 164 -19.50 1.37 -9.04
C LYS A 164 -18.93 -0.02 -8.76
N ARG A 165 -19.57 -1.02 -9.32
CA ARG A 165 -19.03 -2.38 -9.33
C ARG A 165 -17.66 -2.37 -10.01
N ILE A 166 -16.72 -3.10 -9.42
CA ILE A 166 -15.36 -3.34 -9.95
C ILE A 166 -15.25 -4.85 -10.09
N ASP A 167 -15.16 -5.33 -11.31
CA ASP A 167 -14.96 -6.76 -11.58
C ASP A 167 -13.47 -7.08 -11.49
N LEU A 168 -13.14 -8.18 -10.83
CA LEU A 168 -11.79 -8.60 -10.52
C LEU A 168 -11.52 -9.99 -11.10
N LYS A 169 -10.41 -10.12 -11.80
CA LYS A 169 -9.89 -11.40 -12.29
C LYS A 169 -8.87 -11.96 -11.30
N PRO A 170 -9.09 -13.18 -10.76
CA PRO A 170 -8.10 -13.81 -9.89
C PRO A 170 -6.83 -14.15 -10.67
N LEU A 171 -5.68 -13.83 -10.10
CA LEU A 171 -4.36 -14.11 -10.65
C LEU A 171 -3.63 -15.18 -9.83
N GLU A 172 -3.59 -15.03 -8.50
CA GLU A 172 -2.86 -15.91 -7.60
C GLU A 172 -3.55 -15.98 -6.23
N THR A 173 -3.40 -17.12 -5.57
CA THR A 173 -3.76 -17.30 -4.16
C THR A 173 -2.65 -18.07 -3.46
N LYS A 174 -2.20 -17.59 -2.32
CA LYS A 174 -1.13 -18.22 -1.53
C LYS A 174 -1.49 -18.23 -0.05
N VAL A 175 -1.34 -19.38 0.59
CA VAL A 175 -1.52 -19.54 2.05
C VAL A 175 -0.15 -19.61 2.71
N PHE A 176 0.08 -18.78 3.72
CA PHE A 176 1.31 -18.72 4.51
C PHE A 176 1.22 -19.55 5.78
N HIS A 177 2.38 -19.94 6.33
CA HIS A 177 2.45 -20.74 7.55
C HIS A 177 1.83 -20.05 8.76
N CYS A 178 1.87 -18.70 8.83
CA CYS A 178 1.19 -17.91 9.87
C CYS A 178 -0.35 -17.94 9.77
N GLY A 179 -0.91 -18.58 8.73
CA GLY A 179 -2.34 -18.72 8.48
C GLY A 179 -2.95 -17.56 7.67
N VAL A 180 -2.17 -16.57 7.25
CA VAL A 180 -2.62 -15.52 6.33
C VAL A 180 -2.78 -16.09 4.93
N THR A 181 -3.82 -15.65 4.22
CA THR A 181 -4.03 -15.97 2.82
C THR A 181 -3.84 -14.73 1.97
N ALA A 182 -2.87 -14.73 1.06
CA ALA A 182 -2.74 -13.68 0.06
C ALA A 182 -3.64 -13.99 -1.14
N LEU A 183 -4.39 -12.99 -1.56
CA LEU A 183 -5.24 -13.01 -2.74
C LEU A 183 -4.74 -11.93 -3.70
N HIS A 184 -4.40 -12.32 -4.93
CA HIS A 184 -3.98 -11.41 -5.99
C HIS A 184 -5.04 -11.32 -7.07
N TYR A 185 -5.48 -10.11 -7.36
CA TYR A 185 -6.48 -9.82 -8.39
C TYR A 185 -6.03 -8.69 -9.30
N ALA A 186 -6.38 -8.78 -10.58
CA ALA A 186 -6.36 -7.66 -11.51
C ALA A 186 -7.77 -7.09 -11.70
N VAL A 187 -7.87 -5.79 -11.94
CA VAL A 187 -9.11 -5.14 -12.41
C VAL A 187 -9.34 -5.52 -13.86
N GLU A 188 -10.60 -5.90 -14.22
CA GLU A 188 -11.03 -6.21 -15.59
C GLU A 188 -11.33 -4.96 -16.42
#